data_c2a419ad34e9e23847f3f94d8bd287d3
#
_entry.id   c2a419ad34e9e23847f3f94d8bd287d3
#
_cell.length_a   1.000
_cell.length_b   1.000
_cell.length_c   1.000
_cell.angle_alpha   90.00
_cell.angle_beta   90.00
_cell.angle_gamma   90.00
#
_symmetry.space_group_name_H-M   'P 1'
#
loop_
_entity.id
_entity.type
_entity.pdbx_description
1 polymer ?
#
loop_
_entity_poly.entity_id
_entity_poly.type
_entity_poly.pdbx_seq_one_letter_code
_entity_poly.pdbx_strand_id
1 'polypeptide(L)'
;MKKILACIFAVSVISTAAFSKNFFSQRFFEVKTGATADFSNNLFAANEFMKKDLVIDLRKIADECPKNGFNIRADMAPSLGFNLNILDFHFGLSTGFDIYESMSVGKDLFDFLGYGNSIGETLNFSFTNDTDVFATTTLDVGFKLGKFSIDVQPAVFLPIISIRNAGGRASVLNDKDGNIKINVDMNMDVYSIAELKTTDDNNISFDAEKIEGAIRSGYGFDLGGGVTYPLTNSFFISGTCRIPVFPGYLDNKATVKGGFDYKMALTDFENAEKNSRETTVTNESAKLAVHRPLKLNAYVDKNLLGTLFNARGGVGFGVRRPFSDAAVFYPEYYLGFTLNLIDIFKVCLSTEYTNQLFIHQLGTTINVRVLQLDLGISTQSSSFTKSMAVAGMGAYAYVSMGF
;
A
#
# COMPACT_ATOMS: atom_id res chain seq x y z
N MET A 1 -8.71 -13.16 20.90
CA MET A 1 -7.71 -12.59 20.00
C MET A 1 -6.99 -13.63 19.12
N LYS A 2 -6.29 -14.67 19.63
CA LYS A 2 -5.58 -15.63 18.76
C LYS A 2 -6.47 -16.35 17.73
N LYS A 3 -7.73 -16.65 18.04
CA LYS A 3 -8.68 -17.28 17.09
C LYS A 3 -9.25 -16.29 16.04
N ILE A 4 -9.39 -15.00 16.39
CA ILE A 4 -9.83 -13.96 15.47
C ILE A 4 -8.68 -13.58 14.52
N LEU A 5 -7.45 -13.47 15.01
CA LEU A 5 -6.28 -13.30 14.16
C LEU A 5 -6.08 -14.49 13.20
N ALA A 6 -6.33 -15.72 13.65
CA ALA A 6 -6.26 -16.90 12.77
C ALA A 6 -7.36 -16.92 11.71
N CYS A 7 -8.58 -16.44 12.01
CA CYS A 7 -9.63 -16.24 11.02
C CYS A 7 -9.32 -15.06 10.08
N ILE A 8 -8.74 -13.98 10.59
CA ILE A 8 -8.29 -12.83 9.79
C ILE A 8 -7.12 -13.23 8.88
N PHE A 9 -6.18 -14.06 9.36
CA PHE A 9 -5.11 -14.63 8.53
C PHE A 9 -5.60 -15.65 7.49
N ALA A 10 -6.77 -16.25 7.67
CA ALA A 10 -7.34 -17.22 6.74
C ALA A 10 -8.13 -16.58 5.58
N VAL A 11 -8.41 -15.28 5.63
CA VAL A 11 -9.30 -14.59 4.68
C VAL A 11 -8.55 -13.38 4.12
N SER A 12 -7.54 -13.61 3.35
CA SER A 12 -6.93 -12.49 2.67
C SER A 12 -6.25 -12.93 1.42
N VAL A 13 -6.60 -12.37 0.28
CA VAL A 13 -5.70 -12.17 -0.82
C VAL A 13 -6.35 -12.05 -2.16
N ILE A 14 -6.45 -10.99 -2.83
CA ILE A 14 -6.11 -10.84 -4.26
C ILE A 14 -5.80 -9.39 -4.57
N SER A 15 -4.57 -9.16 -4.89
CA SER A 15 -4.18 -7.91 -5.49
C SER A 15 -4.51 -7.89 -6.97
N THR A 16 -4.73 -6.72 -7.47
CA THR A 16 -4.96 -6.34 -8.86
C THR A 16 -3.79 -6.68 -9.83
N ALA A 17 -2.80 -7.45 -9.41
CA ALA A 17 -1.58 -7.68 -10.19
C ALA A 17 -1.72 -8.64 -11.36
N ALA A 18 -2.85 -9.26 -11.57
CA ALA A 18 -2.96 -10.26 -12.62
C ALA A 18 -4.15 -10.06 -13.55
N PHE A 19 -4.23 -8.92 -14.20
CA PHE A 19 -4.89 -8.93 -15.50
C PHE A 19 -3.98 -9.64 -16.49
N SER A 20 -3.93 -10.98 -16.36
CA SER A 20 -3.25 -11.80 -17.33
C SER A 20 -4.06 -11.74 -18.63
N LYS A 21 -3.37 -11.76 -19.74
CA LYS A 21 -3.91 -11.81 -21.09
C LYS A 21 -4.91 -12.92 -21.35
N ASN A 22 -4.91 -13.93 -20.55
CA ASN A 22 -5.82 -15.04 -20.61
C ASN A 22 -6.79 -14.88 -19.45
N PHE A 23 -7.95 -14.32 -19.72
CA PHE A 23 -9.09 -14.33 -18.82
C PHE A 23 -9.52 -15.76 -18.45
N PHE A 24 -9.05 -16.74 -19.21
CA PHE A 24 -9.36 -18.13 -19.04
C PHE A 24 -8.11 -18.84 -18.56
N SER A 25 -8.08 -19.25 -17.31
CA SER A 25 -7.11 -20.21 -16.80
C SER A 25 -7.23 -21.52 -17.62
N GLN A 26 -6.12 -22.24 -17.81
CA GLN A 26 -6.18 -23.61 -18.38
C GLN A 26 -6.81 -24.63 -17.42
N ARG A 27 -7.02 -24.22 -16.15
CA ARG A 27 -7.63 -25.05 -15.11
C ARG A 27 -9.12 -24.82 -15.06
N PHE A 28 -9.89 -25.91 -14.99
CA PHE A 28 -11.33 -25.84 -14.82
C PHE A 28 -11.70 -25.19 -13.47
N PHE A 29 -11.01 -25.59 -12.42
CA PHE A 29 -11.17 -25.06 -11.07
C PHE A 29 -9.81 -24.67 -10.51
N GLU A 30 -9.75 -23.54 -9.81
CA GLU A 30 -8.52 -23.05 -9.16
C GLU A 30 -8.83 -22.33 -7.85
N VAL A 31 -8.08 -22.67 -6.82
CA VAL A 31 -7.99 -21.90 -5.58
C VAL A 31 -6.64 -21.22 -5.54
N LYS A 32 -6.63 -19.92 -5.30
CA LYS A 32 -5.42 -19.10 -5.23
C LYS A 32 -5.34 -18.39 -3.89
N THR A 33 -4.18 -18.39 -3.26
CA THR A 33 -3.90 -17.62 -2.04
C THR A 33 -2.48 -17.07 -2.08
N GLY A 34 -2.20 -15.97 -1.42
CA GLY A 34 -0.88 -15.35 -1.35
C GLY A 34 -0.95 -13.91 -0.87
N ALA A 35 0.10 -13.13 -0.94
CA ALA A 35 0.15 -11.73 -0.53
C ALA A 35 1.17 -10.94 -1.33
N THR A 36 0.95 -9.62 -1.41
CA THR A 36 2.01 -8.65 -1.67
C THR A 36 2.29 -7.87 -0.40
N ALA A 37 3.55 -7.53 -0.19
CA ALA A 37 3.98 -6.62 0.86
C ALA A 37 5.08 -5.73 0.31
N ASP A 38 4.88 -4.43 0.40
CA ASP A 38 5.73 -3.41 -0.19
C ASP A 38 6.07 -2.35 0.86
N PHE A 39 7.34 -1.96 0.88
CA PHE A 39 7.85 -0.88 1.71
C PHE A 39 8.74 0.02 0.88
N SER A 40 8.54 1.32 0.97
CA SER A 40 9.35 2.29 0.24
C SER A 40 9.67 3.53 1.05
N ASN A 41 10.77 4.16 0.72
CA ASN A 41 11.12 5.50 1.19
C ASN A 41 11.74 6.33 0.05
N ASN A 42 11.88 7.64 0.29
CA ASN A 42 12.40 8.58 -0.70
C ASN A 42 13.82 9.12 -0.36
N LEU A 43 14.45 8.61 0.67
CA LEU A 43 15.73 9.15 1.16
C LEU A 43 16.83 8.10 1.24
N PHE A 44 16.62 7.01 1.97
CA PHE A 44 17.64 6.02 2.26
C PHE A 44 17.64 4.88 1.25
N ALA A 45 18.79 4.54 0.69
CA ALA A 45 18.95 3.38 -0.18
C ALA A 45 19.66 2.25 0.58
N ALA A 46 19.21 1.00 0.41
CA ALA A 46 19.77 -0.15 1.13
C ALA A 46 21.26 -0.34 0.87
N ASN A 47 21.74 -0.02 -0.33
CA ASN A 47 23.16 -0.09 -0.68
C ASN A 47 24.04 0.88 0.12
N GLU A 48 23.47 1.94 0.72
CA GLU A 48 24.19 2.86 1.60
C GLU A 48 24.50 2.23 2.95
N PHE A 49 23.63 1.32 3.42
CA PHE A 49 23.78 0.59 4.68
C PHE A 49 24.58 -0.71 4.55
N MET A 50 24.74 -1.24 3.33
CA MET A 50 25.49 -2.49 3.08
C MET A 50 27.00 -2.31 2.94
N LYS A 51 27.53 -1.13 3.22
CA LYS A 51 28.96 -0.86 3.17
C LYS A 51 29.67 -1.45 4.38
N LYS A 52 30.88 -2.00 4.16
CA LYS A 52 31.68 -2.61 5.21
C LYS A 52 32.02 -1.63 6.35
N ASP A 53 32.24 -0.37 5.98
CA ASP A 53 32.50 0.73 6.92
C ASP A 53 31.33 1.72 6.79
N LEU A 54 30.30 1.50 7.62
CA LEU A 54 29.11 2.38 7.63
C LEU A 54 29.48 3.70 8.32
N VAL A 55 29.55 4.77 7.55
CA VAL A 55 29.63 6.14 8.05
C VAL A 55 28.32 6.84 7.79
N ILE A 56 27.64 7.23 8.87
CA ILE A 56 26.40 8.02 8.79
C ILE A 56 26.77 9.50 8.76
N ASP A 57 26.70 10.09 7.57
CA ASP A 57 26.91 11.53 7.37
C ASP A 57 25.58 12.26 7.45
N LEU A 58 25.29 12.83 8.62
CA LEU A 58 24.03 13.53 8.88
C LEU A 58 23.86 14.79 8.01
N ARG A 59 24.95 15.46 7.62
CA ARG A 59 24.87 16.62 6.72
C ARG A 59 24.47 16.20 5.33
N LYS A 60 25.10 15.14 4.82
CA LYS A 60 24.72 14.57 3.53
C LYS A 60 23.24 14.14 3.51
N ILE A 61 22.76 13.50 4.60
CA ILE A 61 21.35 13.11 4.73
C ILE A 61 20.45 14.35 4.69
N ALA A 62 20.78 15.42 5.39
CA ALA A 62 20.03 16.67 5.38
C ALA A 62 19.96 17.29 3.97
N ASP A 63 21.09 17.33 3.25
CA ASP A 63 21.19 17.87 1.89
C ASP A 63 20.38 17.05 0.87
N GLU A 64 20.42 15.72 1.01
CA GLU A 64 19.68 14.80 0.12
C GLU A 64 18.18 14.68 0.46
N CYS A 65 17.76 15.11 1.66
CA CYS A 65 16.36 15.06 2.05
C CYS A 65 15.52 15.96 1.15
N PRO A 66 14.47 15.43 0.48
CA PRO A 66 13.60 16.21 -0.37
C PRO A 66 12.92 17.35 0.38
N LYS A 67 12.59 18.44 -0.33
CA LYS A 67 11.91 19.62 0.26
C LYS A 67 10.56 19.28 0.93
N ASN A 68 9.88 18.25 0.43
CA ASN A 68 8.63 17.73 1.01
C ASN A 68 8.87 16.73 2.16
N GLY A 69 10.11 16.60 2.62
CA GLY A 69 10.50 15.75 3.73
C GLY A 69 10.76 14.28 3.36
N PHE A 70 11.02 13.50 4.40
CA PHE A 70 11.20 12.07 4.33
C PHE A 70 9.84 11.37 4.34
N ASN A 71 9.58 10.57 3.31
CA ASN A 71 8.33 9.83 3.17
C ASN A 71 8.60 8.33 3.22
N ILE A 72 7.79 7.63 4.00
CA ILE A 72 7.72 6.17 4.09
C ILE A 72 6.35 5.76 3.58
N ARG A 73 6.29 4.67 2.80
CA ARG A 73 5.05 4.01 2.40
C ARG A 73 5.14 2.53 2.64
N ALA A 74 4.03 1.96 3.09
CA ALA A 74 3.86 0.53 3.24
C ALA A 74 2.51 0.15 2.66
N ASP A 75 2.51 -0.76 1.71
CA ASP A 75 1.32 -1.32 1.11
C ASP A 75 1.33 -2.83 1.33
N MET A 76 0.19 -3.39 1.71
CA MET A 76 0.03 -4.83 1.91
C MET A 76 -1.33 -5.27 1.38
N ALA A 77 -1.32 -6.33 0.60
CA ALA A 77 -2.54 -6.86 0.01
C ALA A 77 -2.56 -8.40 0.05
N PRO A 78 -2.93 -8.96 1.19
CA PRO A 78 -3.19 -10.38 1.32
C PRO A 78 -4.55 -10.79 0.69
N SER A 79 -4.77 -12.01 0.02
CA SER A 79 -5.98 -12.46 -0.67
C SER A 79 -6.17 -13.96 -0.78
N LEU A 80 -7.41 -14.39 -0.85
CA LEU A 80 -7.87 -15.72 -1.15
C LEU A 80 -8.88 -15.62 -2.30
N GLY A 81 -8.76 -16.48 -3.28
CA GLY A 81 -9.68 -16.52 -4.38
C GLY A 81 -9.93 -17.92 -4.90
N PHE A 82 -11.05 -18.02 -5.60
CA PHE A 82 -11.35 -19.22 -6.31
C PHE A 82 -11.86 -18.88 -7.71
N ASN A 83 -11.50 -19.66 -8.70
CA ASN A 83 -11.85 -19.49 -10.09
C ASN A 83 -12.44 -20.76 -10.66
N LEU A 84 -13.42 -20.59 -11.52
CA LEU A 84 -14.07 -21.64 -12.29
C LEU A 84 -14.10 -21.22 -13.77
N ASN A 85 -13.53 -22.04 -14.65
CA ASN A 85 -13.51 -21.78 -16.08
C ASN A 85 -14.35 -22.84 -16.80
N ILE A 86 -15.42 -22.40 -17.46
CA ILE A 86 -16.34 -23.27 -18.21
C ILE A 86 -16.46 -22.74 -19.63
N LEU A 87 -15.86 -23.44 -20.59
CA LEU A 87 -15.85 -23.04 -21.99
C LEU A 87 -15.28 -21.61 -22.17
N ASP A 88 -16.14 -20.70 -22.63
CA ASP A 88 -15.83 -19.30 -22.85
C ASP A 88 -16.20 -18.39 -21.66
N PHE A 89 -16.59 -18.97 -20.52
CA PHE A 89 -16.94 -18.23 -19.30
C PHE A 89 -15.91 -18.46 -18.21
N HIS A 90 -15.61 -17.39 -17.51
CA HIS A 90 -14.82 -17.37 -16.29
C HIS A 90 -15.66 -16.83 -15.13
N PHE A 91 -15.62 -17.51 -14.00
CA PHE A 91 -16.21 -17.06 -12.75
C PHE A 91 -15.13 -17.08 -11.68
N GLY A 92 -14.93 -15.95 -11.04
CA GLY A 92 -14.01 -15.81 -9.92
C GLY A 92 -14.72 -15.20 -8.72
N LEU A 93 -14.37 -15.63 -7.53
CA LEU A 93 -14.72 -14.97 -6.29
C LEU A 93 -13.46 -14.78 -5.49
N SER A 94 -13.25 -13.58 -5.04
CA SER A 94 -12.05 -13.25 -4.30
C SER A 94 -12.34 -12.36 -3.11
N THR A 95 -11.60 -12.57 -2.03
CA THR A 95 -11.68 -11.75 -0.84
C THR A 95 -10.29 -11.40 -0.34
N GLY A 96 -10.11 -10.21 0.25
CA GLY A 96 -8.81 -9.74 0.69
C GLY A 96 -8.85 -8.46 1.50
N PHE A 97 -7.65 -8.00 1.88
CA PHE A 97 -7.45 -6.69 2.47
C PHE A 97 -6.55 -5.85 1.57
N ASP A 98 -6.85 -4.58 1.49
CA ASP A 98 -5.96 -3.56 0.92
C ASP A 98 -5.53 -2.64 2.07
N ILE A 99 -4.26 -2.59 2.37
CA ILE A 99 -3.66 -1.74 3.40
C ILE A 99 -2.76 -0.74 2.72
N TYR A 100 -3.03 0.54 2.91
CA TYR A 100 -2.25 1.65 2.38
C TYR A 100 -1.80 2.53 3.55
N GLU A 101 -0.50 2.68 3.71
CA GLU A 101 0.08 3.53 4.74
C GLU A 101 1.09 4.49 4.13
N SER A 102 1.05 5.75 4.57
CA SER A 102 2.02 6.77 4.19
C SER A 102 2.34 7.64 5.39
N MET A 103 3.60 7.66 5.78
CA MET A 103 4.13 8.52 6.82
C MET A 103 5.11 9.53 6.22
N SER A 104 5.08 10.77 6.71
CA SER A 104 6.00 11.82 6.30
C SER A 104 6.59 12.51 7.51
N VAL A 105 7.88 12.83 7.42
CA VAL A 105 8.61 13.60 8.42
C VAL A 105 9.24 14.81 7.72
N GLY A 106 9.00 16.00 8.25
CA GLY A 106 9.48 17.26 7.66
C GLY A 106 11.00 17.32 7.51
N LYS A 107 11.47 17.99 6.45
CA LYS A 107 12.89 18.17 6.15
C LYS A 107 13.63 18.84 7.32
N ASP A 108 12.97 19.74 8.05
CA ASP A 108 13.55 20.51 9.15
C ASP A 108 14.17 19.62 10.24
N LEU A 109 13.65 18.40 10.45
CA LEU A 109 14.28 17.42 11.35
C LEU A 109 15.67 17.01 10.85
N PHE A 110 15.80 16.77 9.56
CA PHE A 110 17.07 16.35 8.95
C PHE A 110 18.06 17.51 8.91
N ASP A 111 17.57 18.72 8.64
CA ASP A 111 18.40 19.93 8.71
C ASP A 111 18.92 20.17 10.13
N PHE A 112 18.09 19.96 11.15
CA PHE A 112 18.53 19.99 12.54
C PHE A 112 19.60 18.92 12.84
N LEU A 113 19.40 17.68 12.41
CA LEU A 113 20.36 16.61 12.65
C LEU A 113 21.68 16.83 11.92
N GLY A 114 21.67 17.47 10.74
CA GLY A 114 22.87 17.73 9.94
C GLY A 114 23.61 19.01 10.34
N TYR A 115 22.88 20.04 10.74
CA TYR A 115 23.44 21.38 10.94
C TYR A 115 23.24 21.94 12.35
N GLY A 116 22.38 21.30 13.16
CA GLY A 116 22.00 21.82 14.46
C GLY A 116 21.05 23.02 14.37
N ASN A 117 20.90 23.74 15.48
CA ASN A 117 20.19 25.02 15.56
C ASN A 117 20.97 26.03 16.38
N SER A 118 20.67 27.31 16.19
CA SER A 118 21.29 28.39 16.96
C SER A 118 20.80 28.34 18.42
N ILE A 119 21.68 28.76 19.33
CA ILE A 119 21.31 28.87 20.77
C ILE A 119 20.17 29.90 20.95
N GLY A 120 19.12 29.49 21.62
CA GLY A 120 17.93 30.30 21.88
C GLY A 120 16.90 30.29 20.73
N GLU A 121 17.17 29.57 19.64
CA GLU A 121 16.26 29.39 18.52
C GLU A 121 15.48 28.07 18.67
N THR A 122 14.16 28.13 18.46
CA THR A 122 13.30 26.95 18.44
C THR A 122 13.09 26.50 17.00
N LEU A 123 13.49 25.29 16.69
CA LEU A 123 13.14 24.62 15.44
C LEU A 123 11.85 23.82 15.61
N ASN A 124 10.97 23.94 14.62
CA ASN A 124 9.71 23.19 14.59
C ASN A 124 9.74 22.27 13.37
N PHE A 125 9.38 21.01 13.57
CA PHE A 125 9.19 20.06 12.49
C PHE A 125 7.87 19.31 12.66
N SER A 126 7.34 18.86 11.55
CA SER A 126 6.06 18.15 11.49
C SER A 126 6.25 16.71 11.04
N PHE A 127 5.36 15.87 11.47
CA PHE A 127 5.17 14.53 10.90
C PHE A 127 3.70 14.30 10.60
N THR A 128 3.42 13.51 9.60
CA THR A 128 2.05 13.15 9.22
C THR A 128 1.97 11.65 9.01
N ASN A 129 0.79 11.09 9.28
CA ASN A 129 0.45 9.72 8.94
C ASN A 129 -0.90 9.70 8.23
N ASP A 130 -1.02 8.84 7.23
CA ASP A 130 -2.17 8.66 6.39
C ASP A 130 -2.35 7.18 6.08
N THR A 131 -3.43 6.58 6.59
CA THR A 131 -3.67 5.14 6.50
C THR A 131 -5.09 4.88 6.04
N ASP A 132 -5.26 3.95 5.11
CA ASP A 132 -6.56 3.40 4.71
C ASP A 132 -6.46 1.86 4.70
N VAL A 133 -7.41 1.19 5.34
CA VAL A 133 -7.52 -0.27 5.37
C VAL A 133 -8.91 -0.67 4.92
N PHE A 134 -8.96 -1.56 3.92
CA PHE A 134 -10.20 -2.09 3.35
C PHE A 134 -10.22 -3.62 3.41
N ALA A 135 -11.34 -4.20 3.79
CA ALA A 135 -11.66 -5.58 3.45
C ALA A 135 -12.47 -5.59 2.15
N THR A 136 -12.15 -6.46 1.20
CA THR A 136 -12.75 -6.46 -0.12
C THR A 136 -13.22 -7.85 -0.51
N THR A 137 -14.34 -7.92 -1.23
CA THR A 137 -14.81 -9.15 -1.89
C THR A 137 -15.21 -8.79 -3.31
N THR A 138 -14.60 -9.44 -4.29
CA THR A 138 -14.80 -9.19 -5.72
C THR A 138 -15.35 -10.43 -6.38
N LEU A 139 -16.42 -10.27 -7.13
CA LEU A 139 -16.90 -11.25 -8.09
C LEU A 139 -16.27 -10.91 -9.44
N ASP A 140 -15.74 -11.91 -10.12
CA ASP A 140 -15.15 -11.78 -11.45
C ASP A 140 -15.96 -12.62 -12.43
N VAL A 141 -16.50 -11.99 -13.49
CA VAL A 141 -17.27 -12.66 -14.53
C VAL A 141 -16.68 -12.30 -15.87
N GLY A 142 -15.97 -13.25 -16.49
CA GLY A 142 -15.38 -13.09 -17.79
C GLY A 142 -16.11 -13.89 -18.86
N PHE A 143 -16.20 -13.34 -20.06
CA PHE A 143 -16.79 -14.00 -21.22
C PHE A 143 -16.21 -13.49 -22.54
N LYS A 144 -16.37 -14.29 -23.61
CA LYS A 144 -16.00 -13.89 -24.97
C LYS A 144 -17.20 -13.44 -25.78
N LEU A 145 -17.08 -12.29 -26.43
CA LEU A 145 -18.05 -11.78 -27.38
C LEU A 145 -17.36 -11.52 -28.73
N GLY A 146 -17.45 -12.46 -29.64
CA GLY A 146 -16.70 -12.43 -30.89
C GLY A 146 -15.19 -12.48 -30.65
N LYS A 147 -14.49 -11.39 -31.03
CA LYS A 147 -13.05 -11.25 -30.76
C LYS A 147 -12.73 -10.58 -29.43
N PHE A 148 -13.72 -10.02 -28.74
CA PHE A 148 -13.53 -9.38 -27.45
C PHE A 148 -13.53 -10.42 -26.32
N SER A 149 -12.57 -10.31 -25.43
CA SER A 149 -12.65 -10.90 -24.09
C SER A 149 -13.05 -9.79 -23.13
N ILE A 150 -14.16 -9.96 -22.46
CA ILE A 150 -14.75 -8.97 -21.55
C ILE A 150 -14.78 -9.57 -20.16
N ASP A 151 -14.48 -8.76 -19.17
CA ASP A 151 -14.43 -9.11 -17.78
C ASP A 151 -15.13 -8.02 -16.97
N VAL A 152 -16.00 -8.39 -16.08
CA VAL A 152 -16.78 -7.49 -15.21
C VAL A 152 -16.54 -7.91 -13.78
N GLN A 153 -16.11 -6.95 -12.95
CA GLN A 153 -15.64 -7.18 -11.58
C GLN A 153 -16.37 -6.29 -10.58
N PRO A 154 -17.64 -6.55 -10.28
CA PRO A 154 -18.30 -5.90 -9.15
C PRO A 154 -17.60 -6.29 -7.85
N ALA A 155 -17.31 -5.32 -7.00
CA ALA A 155 -16.65 -5.50 -5.72
C ALA A 155 -17.40 -4.79 -4.61
N VAL A 156 -17.63 -5.52 -3.52
CA VAL A 156 -18.08 -4.95 -2.26
C VAL A 156 -16.86 -4.77 -1.37
N PHE A 157 -16.74 -3.62 -0.73
CA PHE A 157 -15.67 -3.38 0.22
C PHE A 157 -16.20 -2.79 1.53
N LEU A 158 -15.47 -3.04 2.60
CA LEU A 158 -15.72 -2.51 3.93
C LEU A 158 -14.47 -1.75 4.37
N PRO A 159 -14.52 -0.43 4.57
CA PRO A 159 -13.44 0.27 5.22
C PRO A 159 -13.35 -0.18 6.69
N ILE A 160 -12.15 -0.51 7.15
CA ILE A 160 -11.90 -0.96 8.52
C ILE A 160 -11.37 0.19 9.36
N ILE A 161 -10.41 0.91 8.81
CA ILE A 161 -9.75 2.05 9.44
C ILE A 161 -9.39 3.08 8.38
N SER A 162 -9.49 4.35 8.75
CA SER A 162 -8.96 5.46 7.98
C SER A 162 -8.37 6.49 8.93
N ILE A 163 -7.09 6.71 8.87
CA ILE A 163 -6.40 7.72 9.64
C ILE A 163 -6.33 8.99 8.82
N ARG A 164 -6.84 10.08 9.37
CA ARG A 164 -6.93 11.40 8.75
C ARG A 164 -6.37 12.45 9.67
N ASN A 165 -5.86 13.53 9.10
CA ASN A 165 -5.31 14.63 9.88
C ASN A 165 -4.38 14.15 10.99
N ALA A 166 -3.80 12.98 10.82
CA ALA A 166 -2.81 12.48 11.73
C ALA A 166 -1.54 13.28 11.52
N GLY A 167 -1.16 14.01 12.53
CA GLY A 167 0.03 14.80 12.48
C GLY A 167 0.53 15.07 13.88
N GLY A 168 1.79 15.40 13.94
CA GLY A 168 2.43 15.87 15.14
C GLY A 168 3.31 17.04 14.80
N ARG A 169 3.56 17.80 15.82
CA ARG A 169 4.61 18.82 15.81
C ARG A 169 5.61 18.45 16.86
N ALA A 170 6.86 18.56 16.51
CA ALA A 170 7.91 18.51 17.49
C ALA A 170 8.69 19.82 17.42
N SER A 171 9.17 20.27 18.55
CA SER A 171 10.04 21.43 18.64
C SER A 171 11.30 21.07 19.39
N VAL A 172 12.43 21.61 18.93
CA VAL A 172 13.72 21.47 19.59
C VAL A 172 14.26 22.85 19.87
N LEU A 173 14.54 23.12 21.14
CA LEU A 173 15.18 24.33 21.61
C LEU A 173 16.53 23.98 22.22
N ASN A 174 17.58 24.56 21.69
CA ASN A 174 18.88 24.63 22.34
C ASN A 174 18.91 25.90 23.19
N ASP A 175 18.69 25.75 24.52
CA ASP A 175 18.59 26.92 25.37
C ASP A 175 19.96 27.53 25.76
N LYS A 176 19.92 28.74 26.27
CA LYS A 176 21.13 29.47 26.66
C LYS A 176 21.89 28.85 27.83
N ASP A 177 21.21 28.01 28.60
CA ASP A 177 21.76 27.31 29.76
C ASP A 177 22.42 25.97 29.39
N GLY A 178 22.52 25.67 28.09
CA GLY A 178 23.13 24.46 27.60
C GLY A 178 22.22 23.21 27.69
N ASN A 179 20.90 23.39 27.74
CA ASN A 179 19.96 22.29 27.69
C ASN A 179 19.34 22.17 26.29
N ILE A 180 19.12 20.95 25.87
CA ILE A 180 18.26 20.64 24.73
C ILE A 180 16.88 20.29 25.27
N LYS A 181 15.88 21.03 24.85
CA LYS A 181 14.47 20.78 25.17
C LYS A 181 13.75 20.31 23.92
N ILE A 182 13.14 19.14 24.01
CA ILE A 182 12.33 18.56 22.93
C ILE A 182 10.90 18.47 23.43
N ASN A 183 9.97 19.07 22.69
CA ASN A 183 8.54 18.95 22.93
C ASN A 183 7.92 18.23 21.74
N VAL A 184 7.12 17.21 21.97
CA VAL A 184 6.40 16.46 20.94
C VAL A 184 4.91 16.47 21.27
N ASP A 185 4.13 17.00 20.35
CA ASP A 185 2.67 16.97 20.35
C ASP A 185 2.17 16.09 19.21
N MET A 186 1.32 15.13 19.54
CA MET A 186 0.64 14.27 18.58
C MET A 186 -0.86 14.51 18.63
N ASN A 187 -1.47 14.62 17.46
CA ASN A 187 -2.91 14.66 17.28
C ASN A 187 -3.28 13.84 16.05
N MET A 188 -4.22 12.92 16.20
CA MET A 188 -4.59 11.97 15.17
C MET A 188 -6.08 11.71 15.20
N ASP A 189 -6.75 11.93 14.05
CA ASP A 189 -8.14 11.51 13.84
C ASP A 189 -8.15 10.13 13.23
N VAL A 190 -8.64 9.16 13.97
CA VAL A 190 -8.79 7.76 13.55
C VAL A 190 -10.27 7.48 13.35
N TYR A 191 -10.66 7.27 12.11
CA TYR A 191 -11.98 6.75 11.77
C TYR A 191 -11.91 5.24 11.68
N SER A 192 -12.87 4.55 12.29
CA SER A 192 -12.82 3.10 12.40
C SER A 192 -14.21 2.46 12.41
N ILE A 193 -14.22 1.17 12.09
CA ILE A 193 -15.44 0.35 12.11
C ILE A 193 -16.00 0.17 13.54
N ALA A 194 -15.14 0.23 14.56
CA ALA A 194 -15.52 0.11 15.96
C ALA A 194 -14.83 1.17 16.80
N GLU A 195 -15.42 1.52 17.95
CA GLU A 195 -14.83 2.47 18.90
C GLU A 195 -13.44 2.01 19.35
N LEU A 196 -12.55 2.99 19.51
CA LEU A 196 -11.24 2.76 20.12
C LEU A 196 -11.35 2.90 21.63
N LYS A 197 -10.66 2.03 22.35
CA LYS A 197 -10.54 2.07 23.81
C LYS A 197 -9.07 2.10 24.21
N THR A 198 -8.74 2.86 25.22
CA THR A 198 -7.45 2.78 25.89
C THR A 198 -7.52 1.62 26.88
N THR A 199 -6.54 0.71 26.85
CA THR A 199 -6.38 -0.34 27.83
C THR A 199 -5.60 0.17 29.05
N ASP A 200 -5.62 -0.58 30.16
CA ASP A 200 -4.91 -0.24 31.40
C ASP A 200 -3.39 -0.06 31.19
N ASP A 201 -2.84 -0.67 30.15
CA ASP A 201 -1.42 -0.54 29.76
C ASP A 201 -1.16 0.65 28.80
N ASN A 202 -2.09 1.61 28.67
CA ASN A 202 -2.05 2.71 27.71
C ASN A 202 -1.97 2.27 26.22
N ASN A 203 -2.34 1.01 25.91
CA ASN A 203 -2.46 0.55 24.55
C ASN A 203 -3.84 0.89 23.99
N ILE A 204 -3.88 1.17 22.69
CA ILE A 204 -5.14 1.40 21.95
C ILE A 204 -5.64 0.07 21.41
N SER A 205 -6.91 -0.24 21.64
CA SER A 205 -7.58 -1.44 21.13
C SER A 205 -8.97 -1.14 20.59
N PHE A 206 -9.49 -2.03 19.74
CA PHE A 206 -10.87 -1.94 19.26
C PHE A 206 -11.85 -2.59 20.24
N ASP A 207 -13.03 -1.98 20.35
CA ASP A 207 -14.16 -2.60 21.03
C ASP A 207 -14.77 -3.69 20.15
N ALA A 208 -14.35 -4.93 20.36
CA ALA A 208 -14.75 -6.08 19.54
C ALA A 208 -16.26 -6.37 19.59
N GLU A 209 -16.96 -5.98 20.67
CA GLU A 209 -18.40 -6.25 20.85
C GLU A 209 -19.26 -5.42 19.89
N LYS A 210 -18.77 -4.24 19.47
CA LYS A 210 -19.48 -3.33 18.57
C LYS A 210 -19.21 -3.58 17.07
N ILE A 211 -18.26 -4.45 16.73
CA ILE A 211 -17.87 -4.70 15.34
C ILE A 211 -19.01 -5.28 14.51
N GLU A 212 -19.81 -6.20 15.07
CA GLU A 212 -20.86 -6.89 14.32
C GLU A 212 -21.95 -5.93 13.78
N GLY A 213 -22.34 -4.94 14.57
CA GLY A 213 -23.31 -3.93 14.14
C GLY A 213 -22.79 -3.02 13.02
N ALA A 214 -21.54 -2.62 13.11
CA ALA A 214 -20.87 -1.74 12.15
C ALA A 214 -20.61 -2.44 10.80
N ILE A 215 -20.34 -3.73 10.81
CA ILE A 215 -20.19 -4.53 9.57
C ILE A 215 -21.45 -4.47 8.70
N ARG A 216 -22.64 -4.35 9.28
CA ARG A 216 -23.90 -4.42 8.53
C ARG A 216 -24.23 -3.16 7.71
N SER A 217 -23.64 -2.01 7.99
CA SER A 217 -24.02 -0.70 7.40
C SER A 217 -22.92 0.04 6.65
N GLY A 218 -21.66 -0.39 6.79
CA GLY A 218 -20.49 0.36 6.31
C GLY A 218 -20.02 0.03 4.88
N TYR A 219 -20.71 -0.82 4.13
CA TYR A 219 -20.22 -1.30 2.83
C TYR A 219 -20.24 -0.24 1.75
N GLY A 220 -19.17 -0.23 0.94
CA GLY A 220 -19.09 0.45 -0.33
C GLY A 220 -19.12 -0.52 -1.51
N PHE A 221 -19.24 0.02 -2.71
CA PHE A 221 -19.32 -0.76 -3.94
C PHE A 221 -18.47 -0.12 -5.05
N ASP A 222 -17.67 -0.94 -5.71
CA ASP A 222 -16.89 -0.60 -6.89
C ASP A 222 -17.36 -1.43 -8.08
N LEU A 223 -17.24 -0.87 -9.26
CA LEU A 223 -17.37 -1.60 -10.51
C LEU A 223 -16.00 -1.60 -11.20
N GLY A 224 -15.38 -2.76 -11.25
CA GLY A 224 -14.18 -3.03 -12.03
C GLY A 224 -14.51 -3.76 -13.32
N GLY A 225 -13.48 -3.92 -14.15
CA GLY A 225 -13.55 -4.76 -15.33
C GLY A 225 -12.47 -4.45 -16.34
N GLY A 226 -12.48 -5.25 -17.40
CA GLY A 226 -11.54 -5.14 -18.49
C GLY A 226 -12.12 -5.57 -19.82
N VAL A 227 -11.44 -5.16 -20.87
CA VAL A 227 -11.69 -5.60 -22.23
C VAL A 227 -10.37 -5.84 -22.93
N THR A 228 -10.26 -6.97 -23.64
CA THR A 228 -9.09 -7.30 -24.47
C THR A 228 -9.55 -7.58 -25.89
N TYR A 229 -8.86 -7.00 -26.85
CA TYR A 229 -9.09 -7.18 -28.27
C TYR A 229 -7.79 -7.64 -28.97
N PRO A 230 -7.78 -8.81 -29.66
CA PRO A 230 -6.67 -9.25 -30.48
C PRO A 230 -6.67 -8.52 -31.82
N LEU A 231 -5.70 -7.64 -32.06
CA LEU A 231 -5.48 -7.04 -33.38
C LEU A 231 -4.94 -8.06 -34.38
N THR A 232 -4.02 -8.90 -33.89
CA THR A 232 -3.46 -10.06 -34.61
C THR A 232 -3.31 -11.22 -33.65
N ASN A 233 -2.90 -12.39 -34.13
CA ASN A 233 -2.62 -13.54 -33.27
C ASN A 233 -1.51 -13.33 -32.24
N SER A 234 -0.71 -12.28 -32.39
CA SER A 234 0.42 -11.97 -31.51
C SER A 234 0.39 -10.56 -30.92
N PHE A 235 -0.63 -9.75 -31.23
CA PHE A 235 -0.73 -8.39 -30.77
C PHE A 235 -2.13 -8.09 -30.23
N PHE A 236 -2.19 -7.63 -28.99
CA PHE A 236 -3.42 -7.42 -28.24
C PHE A 236 -3.47 -5.98 -27.69
N ILE A 237 -4.65 -5.41 -27.64
CA ILE A 237 -4.92 -4.18 -26.89
C ILE A 237 -5.88 -4.52 -25.76
N SER A 238 -5.65 -4.00 -24.58
CA SER A 238 -6.54 -4.17 -23.45
C SER A 238 -6.74 -2.86 -22.68
N GLY A 239 -7.93 -2.70 -22.13
CA GLY A 239 -8.26 -1.63 -21.20
C GLY A 239 -8.81 -2.22 -19.91
N THR A 240 -8.49 -1.60 -18.77
CA THR A 240 -9.01 -1.99 -17.45
C THR A 240 -9.50 -0.77 -16.70
N CYS A 241 -10.53 -0.95 -15.88
CA CYS A 241 -11.01 0.12 -15.02
C CYS A 241 -11.39 -0.41 -13.63
N ARG A 242 -11.37 0.48 -12.65
CA ARG A 242 -12.04 0.35 -11.36
C ARG A 242 -12.67 1.69 -11.03
N ILE A 243 -14.00 1.70 -10.95
CA ILE A 243 -14.80 2.90 -10.73
C ILE A 243 -15.49 2.75 -9.38
N PRO A 244 -15.19 3.58 -8.38
CA PRO A 244 -15.92 3.60 -7.12
C PRO A 244 -17.33 4.18 -7.35
N VAL A 245 -18.35 3.36 -7.09
CA VAL A 245 -19.76 3.71 -7.34
C VAL A 245 -20.41 4.23 -6.07
N PHE A 246 -20.25 3.51 -4.96
CA PHE A 246 -20.77 3.91 -3.66
C PHE A 246 -19.67 3.89 -2.61
N PRO A 247 -19.61 4.90 -1.71
CA PRO A 247 -18.66 4.90 -0.60
C PRO A 247 -18.99 3.84 0.42
N GLY A 248 -17.97 3.31 1.09
CA GLY A 248 -18.13 2.70 2.39
C GLY A 248 -18.11 3.76 3.48
N TYR A 249 -18.60 3.42 4.67
CA TYR A 249 -18.71 4.37 5.78
C TYR A 249 -18.02 3.87 7.04
N LEU A 250 -17.36 4.80 7.73
CA LEU A 250 -16.84 4.63 9.09
C LEU A 250 -17.62 5.60 9.99
N ASP A 251 -18.29 5.07 11.00
CA ASP A 251 -19.22 5.84 11.85
C ASP A 251 -18.62 6.23 13.20
N ASN A 252 -17.43 5.72 13.54
CA ASN A 252 -16.72 6.05 14.76
C ASN A 252 -15.49 6.88 14.43
N LYS A 253 -15.31 7.98 15.11
CA LYS A 253 -14.11 8.81 15.10
C LYS A 253 -13.51 8.85 16.47
N ALA A 254 -12.24 8.53 16.59
CA ALA A 254 -11.46 8.72 17.78
C ALA A 254 -10.39 9.78 17.53
N THR A 255 -10.37 10.82 18.35
CA THR A 255 -9.26 11.77 18.38
C THR A 255 -8.28 11.31 19.45
N VAL A 256 -7.10 10.91 19.00
CA VAL A 256 -6.00 10.48 19.86
C VAL A 256 -5.02 11.63 20.02
N LYS A 257 -4.79 12.05 21.26
CA LYS A 257 -3.82 13.10 21.61
C LYS A 257 -2.82 12.55 22.60
N GLY A 258 -1.57 12.91 22.43
CA GLY A 258 -0.50 12.54 23.32
C GLY A 258 0.75 13.35 23.06
N GLY A 259 1.78 13.09 23.82
CA GLY A 259 3.04 13.77 23.62
C GLY A 259 4.01 13.54 24.75
N PHE A 260 5.16 14.13 24.62
CA PHE A 260 6.15 14.12 25.69
C PHE A 260 7.03 15.38 25.62
N ASP A 261 7.55 15.73 26.77
CA ASP A 261 8.58 16.74 26.94
C ASP A 261 9.86 16.02 27.37
N TYR A 262 10.95 16.37 26.74
CA TYR A 262 12.26 15.81 27.03
C TYR A 262 13.24 16.97 27.24
N LYS A 263 13.95 16.95 28.35
CA LYS A 263 14.98 17.94 28.66
C LYS A 263 16.26 17.24 29.01
N MET A 264 17.35 17.62 28.38
CA MET A 264 18.66 17.01 28.51
C MET A 264 19.71 18.11 28.59
N ALA A 265 20.59 18.03 29.57
CA ALA A 265 21.77 18.88 29.60
C ALA A 265 22.84 18.32 28.65
N LEU A 266 23.49 19.19 27.87
CA LEU A 266 24.57 18.77 26.96
C LEU A 266 25.77 18.17 27.71
N THR A 267 25.89 18.44 28.99
CA THR A 267 26.96 17.94 29.86
C THR A 267 26.58 16.68 30.66
N ASP A 268 25.29 16.27 30.62
CA ASP A 268 24.77 15.18 31.42
C ASP A 268 23.63 14.46 30.69
N PHE A 269 24.00 13.57 29.79
CA PHE A 269 23.05 12.80 28.98
C PHE A 269 22.36 11.69 29.77
N GLU A 270 22.93 11.26 30.90
CA GLU A 270 22.40 10.12 31.68
C GLU A 270 21.19 10.53 32.55
N ASN A 271 21.13 11.81 32.94
CA ASN A 271 20.06 12.36 33.80
C ASN A 271 19.03 13.18 33.02
N ALA A 272 18.63 12.67 31.86
CA ALA A 272 17.60 13.35 31.05
C ALA A 272 16.22 13.26 31.71
N GLU A 273 15.55 14.41 31.85
CA GLU A 273 14.18 14.50 32.33
C GLU A 273 13.20 14.16 31.21
N LYS A 274 12.44 13.08 31.35
CA LYS A 274 11.35 12.72 30.45
C LYS A 274 10.00 12.87 31.13
N ASN A 275 9.15 13.71 30.61
CA ASN A 275 7.80 13.93 31.08
C ASN A 275 6.82 13.50 29.97
N SER A 276 6.24 12.30 30.10
CA SER A 276 5.25 11.81 29.14
C SER A 276 3.88 12.34 29.50
N ARG A 277 3.21 12.94 28.53
CA ARG A 277 1.80 13.32 28.66
C ARG A 277 0.93 12.09 28.43
N GLU A 278 -0.11 11.95 29.23
CA GLU A 278 -1.06 10.85 29.10
C GLU A 278 -1.69 10.83 27.71
N THR A 279 -1.78 9.65 27.12
CA THR A 279 -2.47 9.46 25.86
C THR A 279 -3.98 9.49 26.11
N THR A 280 -4.67 10.44 25.55
CA THR A 280 -6.12 10.57 25.65
C THR A 280 -6.79 10.13 24.35
N VAL A 281 -7.83 9.32 24.47
CA VAL A 281 -8.70 8.90 23.35
C VAL A 281 -10.08 9.46 23.58
N THR A 282 -10.52 10.33 22.69
CA THR A 282 -11.87 10.90 22.74
C THR A 282 -12.67 10.36 21.55
N ASN A 283 -13.67 9.55 21.83
CA ASN A 283 -14.56 9.00 20.81
C ASN A 283 -15.73 9.95 20.55
N GLU A 284 -16.07 10.10 19.29
CA GLU A 284 -17.26 10.81 18.81
C GLU A 284 -17.94 10.02 17.67
N SER A 285 -19.24 10.13 17.57
CA SER A 285 -19.96 9.62 16.40
C SER A 285 -19.78 10.61 15.26
N ALA A 286 -19.00 10.22 14.25
CA ALA A 286 -18.80 11.03 13.07
C ALA A 286 -18.65 10.13 11.85
N LYS A 287 -19.43 10.43 10.80
CA LYS A 287 -19.50 9.61 9.59
C LYS A 287 -18.48 10.08 8.56
N LEU A 288 -17.56 9.18 8.19
CA LEU A 288 -16.62 9.38 7.09
C LEU A 288 -17.00 8.49 5.90
N ALA A 289 -17.25 9.12 4.75
CA ALA A 289 -17.40 8.41 3.48
C ALA A 289 -16.00 8.10 2.89
N VAL A 290 -15.74 6.84 2.61
CA VAL A 290 -14.46 6.38 2.07
C VAL A 290 -14.66 5.65 0.76
N HIS A 291 -13.91 6.03 -0.26
CA HIS A 291 -13.90 5.36 -1.57
C HIS A 291 -12.56 4.69 -1.80
N ARG A 292 -12.58 3.54 -2.46
CA ARG A 292 -11.34 2.95 -3.00
C ARG A 292 -10.83 3.78 -4.20
N PRO A 293 -9.54 3.70 -4.55
CA PRO A 293 -8.99 4.46 -5.66
C PRO A 293 -9.68 4.18 -7.00
N LEU A 294 -10.04 5.23 -7.74
CA LEU A 294 -10.41 5.11 -9.16
C LEU A 294 -9.16 4.78 -9.95
N LYS A 295 -9.25 3.86 -10.93
CA LYS A 295 -8.16 3.52 -11.85
C LYS A 295 -8.68 3.31 -13.26
N LEU A 296 -7.93 3.80 -14.25
CA LEU A 296 -8.17 3.56 -15.68
C LEU A 296 -6.82 3.30 -16.35
N ASN A 297 -6.68 2.14 -17.02
CA ASN A 297 -5.45 1.74 -17.67
C ASN A 297 -5.70 1.17 -19.06
N ALA A 298 -4.78 1.43 -19.97
CA ALA A 298 -4.73 0.85 -21.30
C ALA A 298 -3.37 0.18 -21.54
N TYR A 299 -3.38 -0.99 -22.16
CA TYR A 299 -2.18 -1.79 -22.41
C TYR A 299 -2.12 -2.27 -23.84
N VAL A 300 -0.90 -2.44 -24.30
CA VAL A 300 -0.57 -3.16 -25.52
C VAL A 300 0.33 -4.33 -25.19
N ASP A 301 0.07 -5.45 -25.80
CA ASP A 301 0.76 -6.70 -25.58
C ASP A 301 1.24 -7.29 -26.89
N LYS A 302 2.51 -7.71 -26.95
CA LYS A 302 3.11 -8.34 -28.10
C LYS A 302 3.79 -9.66 -27.74
N ASN A 303 3.33 -10.76 -28.36
CA ASN A 303 4.05 -12.03 -28.33
C ASN A 303 5.13 -12.00 -29.42
N LEU A 304 6.34 -12.32 -29.03
CA LEU A 304 7.51 -12.43 -29.90
C LEU A 304 8.02 -13.88 -29.87
N LEU A 305 8.57 -14.36 -30.97
CA LEU A 305 9.05 -15.73 -31.09
C LEU A 305 7.99 -16.77 -30.65
N GLY A 306 6.79 -16.65 -31.21
CA GLY A 306 5.64 -17.44 -30.76
C GLY A 306 5.13 -16.96 -29.39
N THR A 307 5.12 -17.86 -28.41
CA THR A 307 4.76 -17.57 -27.02
C THR A 307 5.95 -17.50 -26.07
N LEU A 308 7.18 -17.72 -26.60
CA LEU A 308 8.39 -17.76 -25.78
C LEU A 308 8.65 -16.43 -25.06
N PHE A 309 8.43 -15.33 -25.76
CA PHE A 309 8.70 -13.99 -25.22
C PHE A 309 7.48 -13.10 -25.37
N ASN A 310 7.15 -12.38 -24.33
CA ASN A 310 6.09 -11.40 -24.34
C ASN A 310 6.57 -10.04 -23.84
N ALA A 311 6.21 -8.98 -24.56
CA ALA A 311 6.38 -7.60 -24.15
C ALA A 311 5.02 -6.94 -23.91
N ARG A 312 4.86 -6.25 -22.80
CA ARG A 312 3.67 -5.48 -22.43
C ARG A 312 4.04 -4.05 -22.09
N GLY A 313 3.36 -3.09 -22.68
CA GLY A 313 3.44 -1.68 -22.34
C GLY A 313 2.06 -1.15 -21.97
N GLY A 314 1.99 -0.18 -21.07
CA GLY A 314 0.71 0.39 -20.68
C GLY A 314 0.84 1.79 -20.09
N VAL A 315 -0.27 2.53 -20.17
CA VAL A 315 -0.44 3.86 -19.59
C VAL A 315 -1.82 3.97 -18.97
N GLY A 316 -1.94 4.81 -17.97
CA GLY A 316 -3.21 5.06 -17.31
C GLY A 316 -3.12 6.14 -16.27
N PHE A 317 -4.11 6.19 -15.42
CA PHE A 317 -4.11 7.06 -14.26
C PHE A 317 -4.94 6.48 -13.12
N GLY A 318 -4.60 6.91 -11.91
CA GLY A 318 -5.35 6.65 -10.70
C GLY A 318 -5.73 7.95 -9.99
N VAL A 319 -6.81 7.88 -9.21
CA VAL A 319 -7.19 8.93 -8.26
C VAL A 319 -7.38 8.27 -6.91
N ARG A 320 -6.50 8.56 -5.98
CA ARG A 320 -6.65 8.15 -4.58
C ARG A 320 -7.65 9.07 -3.90
N ARG A 321 -8.54 8.52 -3.09
CA ARG A 321 -9.62 9.24 -2.41
C ARG A 321 -10.48 10.09 -3.36
N PRO A 322 -11.00 9.49 -4.44
CA PRO A 322 -11.85 10.23 -5.37
C PRO A 322 -13.05 10.84 -4.62
N PHE A 323 -13.56 11.93 -5.12
CA PHE A 323 -14.70 12.67 -4.57
C PHE A 323 -14.50 13.24 -3.16
N SER A 324 -13.25 13.44 -2.73
CA SER A 324 -12.92 14.12 -1.47
C SER A 324 -11.96 15.29 -1.72
N ASP A 325 -11.90 16.24 -0.77
CA ASP A 325 -10.95 17.37 -0.82
C ASP A 325 -9.49 16.92 -0.77
N ALA A 326 -9.24 15.68 -0.31
CA ALA A 326 -7.93 15.05 -0.27
C ALA A 326 -7.66 14.14 -1.48
N ALA A 327 -8.37 14.36 -2.59
CA ALA A 327 -8.17 13.58 -3.81
C ALA A 327 -6.77 13.81 -4.40
N VAL A 328 -6.05 12.73 -4.69
CA VAL A 328 -4.72 12.77 -5.28
C VAL A 328 -4.74 12.05 -6.62
N PHE A 329 -4.53 12.81 -7.69
CA PHE A 329 -4.35 12.27 -9.03
C PHE A 329 -2.90 11.83 -9.22
N TYR A 330 -2.69 10.68 -9.88
CA TYR A 330 -1.39 10.21 -10.30
C TYR A 330 -1.47 9.48 -11.64
N PRO A 331 -0.49 9.71 -12.56
CA PRO A 331 -0.37 8.91 -13.78
C PRO A 331 0.11 7.50 -13.43
N GLU A 332 -0.23 6.55 -14.29
CA GLU A 332 0.30 5.18 -14.22
C GLU A 332 0.96 4.82 -15.55
N TYR A 333 2.08 4.10 -15.50
CA TYR A 333 2.66 3.47 -16.67
C TYR A 333 3.29 2.15 -16.30
N TYR A 334 3.34 1.26 -17.26
CA TYR A 334 3.84 -0.09 -17.12
C TYR A 334 4.67 -0.49 -18.34
N LEU A 335 5.79 -1.15 -18.10
CA LEU A 335 6.58 -1.83 -19.11
C LEU A 335 7.05 -3.17 -18.53
N GLY A 336 6.71 -4.27 -19.19
CA GLY A 336 7.05 -5.61 -18.71
C GLY A 336 7.50 -6.51 -19.84
N PHE A 337 8.37 -7.46 -19.49
CA PHE A 337 8.86 -8.50 -20.34
C PHE A 337 8.71 -9.85 -19.65
N THR A 338 8.13 -10.82 -20.32
CA THR A 338 7.96 -12.16 -19.79
C THR A 338 8.64 -13.16 -20.73
N LEU A 339 9.55 -13.94 -20.17
CA LEU A 339 10.15 -15.10 -20.82
C LEU A 339 9.40 -16.36 -20.35
N ASN A 340 8.82 -17.10 -21.28
CA ASN A 340 8.02 -18.29 -21.01
C ASN A 340 8.83 -19.53 -21.45
N LEU A 341 9.43 -20.21 -20.48
CA LEU A 341 10.22 -21.41 -20.71
C LEU A 341 9.33 -22.64 -20.49
N ILE A 342 9.02 -23.36 -21.59
CA ILE A 342 8.30 -24.64 -21.58
C ILE A 342 6.97 -24.66 -20.78
N ASP A 343 6.18 -23.62 -20.79
CA ASP A 343 4.88 -23.52 -20.08
C ASP A 343 4.89 -23.87 -18.58
N ILE A 344 6.02 -24.36 -18.05
CA ILE A 344 6.22 -24.70 -16.64
C ILE A 344 6.87 -23.54 -15.87
N PHE A 345 7.80 -22.84 -16.51
CA PHE A 345 8.59 -21.81 -15.87
C PHE A 345 8.53 -20.50 -16.63
N LYS A 346 8.13 -19.42 -15.96
CA LYS A 346 8.09 -18.07 -16.50
C LYS A 346 8.95 -17.13 -15.65
N VAL A 347 9.66 -16.23 -16.30
CA VAL A 347 10.36 -15.12 -15.65
C VAL A 347 9.79 -13.83 -16.18
N CYS A 348 9.42 -12.94 -15.29
CA CYS A 348 8.90 -11.61 -15.60
C CYS A 348 9.82 -10.54 -15.05
N LEU A 349 10.17 -9.56 -15.87
CA LEU A 349 10.84 -8.34 -15.46
C LEU A 349 9.91 -7.17 -15.81
N SER A 350 9.60 -6.33 -14.85
CA SER A 350 8.76 -5.16 -15.10
C SER A 350 9.27 -3.90 -14.43
N THR A 351 8.88 -2.79 -15.00
CA THR A 351 9.02 -1.46 -14.45
C THR A 351 7.67 -0.79 -14.53
N GLU A 352 7.21 -0.22 -13.44
CA GLU A 352 5.97 0.53 -13.40
C GLU A 352 6.08 1.80 -12.57
N TYR A 353 5.19 2.73 -12.85
CA TYR A 353 4.92 3.87 -12.00
C TYR A 353 3.45 3.84 -11.63
N THR A 354 3.16 3.60 -10.41
CA THR A 354 1.80 3.54 -9.87
C THR A 354 1.79 4.09 -8.46
N ASN A 355 0.67 4.68 -8.05
CA ASN A 355 0.53 5.26 -6.71
C ASN A 355 1.71 6.18 -6.32
N GLN A 356 2.28 6.93 -7.27
CA GLN A 356 3.44 7.82 -7.12
C GLN A 356 4.75 7.11 -6.75
N LEU A 357 4.87 5.82 -7.04
CA LEU A 357 6.09 5.02 -6.84
C LEU A 357 6.58 4.44 -8.15
N PHE A 358 7.89 4.50 -8.37
CA PHE A 358 8.59 3.68 -9.35
C PHE A 358 8.86 2.32 -8.73
N ILE A 359 8.39 1.26 -9.37
CA ILE A 359 8.54 -0.12 -8.92
C ILE A 359 9.24 -0.90 -10.01
N HIS A 360 10.35 -1.55 -9.69
CA HIS A 360 11.06 -2.47 -10.57
C HIS A 360 10.95 -3.87 -9.99
N GLN A 361 10.41 -4.80 -10.73
CA GLN A 361 10.02 -6.11 -10.22
C GLN A 361 10.64 -7.23 -11.04
N LEU A 362 11.16 -8.23 -10.36
CA LEU A 362 11.54 -9.52 -10.91
C LEU A 362 10.62 -10.59 -10.33
N GLY A 363 9.91 -11.28 -11.20
CA GLY A 363 8.98 -12.34 -10.82
C GLY A 363 9.28 -13.66 -11.50
N THR A 364 8.86 -14.73 -10.89
CA THR A 364 8.90 -16.07 -11.45
C THR A 364 7.61 -16.82 -11.18
N THR A 365 7.16 -17.59 -12.17
CA THR A 365 6.02 -18.50 -12.05
C THR A 365 6.51 -19.91 -12.32
N ILE A 366 6.19 -20.83 -11.42
CA ILE A 366 6.39 -22.27 -11.58
C ILE A 366 5.01 -22.92 -11.65
N ASN A 367 4.68 -23.56 -12.76
CA ASN A 367 3.38 -24.19 -12.98
C ASN A 367 3.55 -25.68 -13.25
N VAL A 368 3.15 -26.51 -12.29
CA VAL A 368 3.18 -27.97 -12.39
C VAL A 368 1.75 -28.52 -12.38
N ARG A 369 1.03 -28.31 -13.47
CA ARG A 369 -0.31 -28.78 -13.79
C ARG A 369 -1.38 -28.54 -12.71
N VAL A 370 -1.25 -29.09 -11.51
CA VAL A 370 -2.19 -28.91 -10.37
C VAL A 370 -1.77 -27.82 -9.39
N LEU A 371 -0.49 -27.43 -9.39
CA LEU A 371 0.08 -26.44 -8.50
C LEU A 371 0.78 -25.36 -9.31
N GLN A 372 0.53 -24.10 -8.98
CA GLN A 372 1.29 -22.95 -9.47
C GLN A 372 1.81 -22.15 -8.30
N LEU A 373 3.06 -21.74 -8.40
CA LEU A 373 3.73 -20.87 -7.47
C LEU A 373 4.19 -19.61 -8.20
N ASP A 374 3.70 -18.45 -7.80
CA ASP A 374 4.12 -17.15 -8.31
C ASP A 374 4.89 -16.42 -7.21
N LEU A 375 6.14 -16.12 -7.46
CA LEU A 375 7.03 -15.43 -6.52
C LEU A 375 7.63 -14.22 -7.20
N GLY A 376 7.86 -13.15 -6.44
CA GLY A 376 8.61 -12.02 -6.94
C GLY A 376 9.13 -11.11 -5.85
N ILE A 377 10.11 -10.33 -6.25
CA ILE A 377 10.71 -9.26 -5.46
C ILE A 377 10.68 -7.97 -6.25
N SER A 378 10.59 -6.85 -5.57
CA SER A 378 10.64 -5.53 -6.19
C SER A 378 11.58 -4.60 -5.45
N THR A 379 12.05 -3.60 -6.18
CA THR A 379 12.68 -2.41 -5.61
C THR A 379 11.84 -1.20 -5.96
N GLN A 380 11.69 -0.26 -5.04
CA GLN A 380 10.74 0.83 -5.24
C GLN A 380 11.11 2.12 -4.50
N SER A 381 10.69 3.26 -5.04
CA SER A 381 10.78 4.58 -4.41
C SER A 381 9.93 5.60 -5.17
N SER A 382 9.64 6.74 -4.56
CA SER A 382 9.06 7.89 -5.28
C SER A 382 10.04 8.57 -6.26
N SER A 383 11.33 8.28 -6.15
CA SER A 383 12.38 8.71 -7.08
C SER A 383 12.85 7.55 -7.94
N PHE A 384 12.93 7.73 -9.27
CA PHE A 384 13.42 6.71 -10.21
C PHE A 384 14.84 6.24 -9.86
N THR A 385 15.76 7.17 -9.57
CA THR A 385 17.14 6.83 -9.23
C THR A 385 17.25 6.10 -7.89
N LYS A 386 16.46 6.50 -6.90
CA LYS A 386 16.43 5.84 -5.59
C LYS A 386 15.77 4.45 -5.65
N SER A 387 14.76 4.24 -6.52
CA SER A 387 14.19 2.91 -6.74
C SER A 387 15.20 1.92 -7.31
N MET A 388 16.07 2.37 -8.24
CA MET A 388 17.19 1.56 -8.75
C MET A 388 18.28 1.29 -7.68
N ALA A 389 18.40 2.15 -6.68
CA ALA A 389 19.35 2.00 -5.58
C ALA A 389 18.76 1.24 -4.37
N VAL A 390 17.58 0.62 -4.54
CA VAL A 390 16.89 -0.17 -3.50
C VAL A 390 16.55 0.67 -2.27
N ALA A 391 15.93 1.84 -2.48
CA ALA A 391 15.40 2.65 -1.38
C ALA A 391 14.12 2.09 -0.75
N GLY A 392 13.52 1.12 -1.38
CA GLY A 392 12.40 0.33 -0.86
C GLY A 392 12.42 -1.06 -1.46
N MET A 393 11.74 -1.97 -0.84
CA MET A 393 11.65 -3.35 -1.27
C MET A 393 10.22 -3.85 -1.16
N GLY A 394 9.84 -4.74 -2.05
CA GLY A 394 8.60 -5.48 -1.98
C GLY A 394 8.82 -6.94 -2.32
N ALA A 395 7.85 -7.73 -1.94
CA ALA A 395 7.79 -9.14 -2.29
C ALA A 395 6.34 -9.57 -2.48
N TYR A 396 6.13 -10.54 -3.36
CA TYR A 396 4.87 -11.24 -3.44
C TYR A 396 5.08 -12.75 -3.50
N ALA A 397 4.12 -13.45 -2.95
CA ALA A 397 4.06 -14.90 -3.03
C ALA A 397 2.60 -15.34 -3.17
N TYR A 398 2.30 -16.10 -4.22
CA TYR A 398 0.99 -16.69 -4.47
C TYR A 398 1.12 -18.18 -4.75
N VAL A 399 0.20 -18.93 -4.19
CA VAL A 399 0.05 -20.37 -4.45
C VAL A 399 -1.34 -20.58 -5.05
N SER A 400 -1.40 -21.24 -6.19
CA SER A 400 -2.65 -21.66 -6.83
C SER A 400 -2.69 -23.17 -6.95
N MET A 401 -3.82 -23.77 -6.62
CA MET A 401 -4.08 -25.20 -6.74
C MET A 401 -5.35 -25.41 -7.54
N GLY A 402 -5.32 -26.34 -8.51
CA GLY A 402 -6.46 -26.57 -9.36
C GLY A 402 -6.25 -27.70 -10.39
N PHE A 403 -7.28 -27.99 -11.19
CA PHE A 403 -7.28 -29.03 -12.23
C PHE A 403 -8.10 -28.61 -13.45
#